data_34ed3a32b24a0d9b3272e83ceec73fe2
#
_entry.id   34ed3a32b24a0d9b3272e83ceec73fe2
#
_cell.length_a   1.000
_cell.length_b   1.000
_cell.length_c   1.000
_cell.angle_alpha   90.00
_cell.angle_beta   90.00
_cell.angle_gamma   90.00
#
_symmetry.space_group_name_H-M   'P 1'
#
loop_
_entity.id
_entity.type
_entity.pdbx_description
1 polymer ?
#
loop_
_entity_poly.entity_id
_entity_poly.type
_entity_poly.pdbx_seq_one_letter_code
_entity_poly.pdbx_strand_id
1 'polypeptide(L)'
;MVRHEQHSFHLKGILVDDDYALLTGSNINPRAWRLDLENALLIHDPQHGLREQHRIELERVLAHAQRLQHHHALDAVDSYPAPVQRLLKRLARTRADHLVNQLL
;
A
#
# COMPACT_ATOMS: atom_id res chain seq x y z
N MET A 1 10.89 22.89 -15.38
CA MET A 1 11.36 21.58 -14.92
C MET A 1 10.46 21.15 -13.77
N VAL A 2 9.49 20.31 -14.03
CA VAL A 2 8.57 19.81 -12.99
C VAL A 2 9.32 18.73 -12.25
N ARG A 3 9.77 19.00 -11.01
CA ARG A 3 10.24 17.97 -10.10
C ARG A 3 9.02 17.13 -9.71
N HIS A 4 8.92 15.95 -10.25
CA HIS A 4 8.07 14.93 -9.66
C HIS A 4 8.75 14.53 -8.34
N GLU A 5 8.28 15.10 -7.25
CA GLU A 5 8.61 14.58 -5.93
C GLU A 5 7.97 13.19 -5.84
N GLN A 6 8.78 12.17 -6.05
CA GLN A 6 8.37 10.79 -5.84
C GLN A 6 8.33 10.54 -4.33
N HIS A 7 7.21 10.88 -3.71
CA HIS A 7 6.95 10.48 -2.35
C HIS A 7 6.51 9.02 -2.33
N SER A 8 7.35 8.18 -1.76
CA SER A 8 6.98 6.78 -1.50
C SER A 8 6.03 6.74 -0.32
N PHE A 9 4.81 6.25 -0.55
CA PHE A 9 3.85 5.99 0.51
C PHE A 9 4.07 4.59 1.08
N HIS A 10 4.48 4.51 2.35
CA HIS A 10 4.86 3.25 2.99
C HIS A 10 4.11 2.99 4.31
N LEU A 11 3.04 3.72 4.55
CA LEU A 11 2.22 3.54 5.75
C LEU A 11 1.41 2.23 5.65
N LYS A 12 1.38 1.46 6.73
CA LYS A 12 0.51 0.32 6.91
C LYS A 12 -0.25 0.50 8.21
N GLY A 13 -1.56 0.38 8.13
CA GLY A 13 -2.41 0.50 9.29
C GLY A 13 -3.78 -0.09 9.04
N ILE A 14 -4.41 -0.52 10.10
CA ILE A 14 -5.79 -1.01 10.09
C ILE A 14 -6.55 -0.26 11.17
N LEU A 15 -7.67 0.35 10.78
CA LEU A 15 -8.62 0.97 11.69
C LEU A 15 -9.86 0.08 11.77
N VAL A 16 -10.32 -0.22 12.99
CA VAL A 16 -11.49 -1.07 13.22
C VAL A 16 -12.45 -0.38 14.16
N ASP A 17 -13.68 -0.19 13.72
CA ASP A 17 -14.83 0.33 14.48
C ASP A 17 -14.56 1.65 15.20
N ASP A 18 -13.67 2.48 14.69
CA ASP A 18 -13.20 3.72 15.31
C ASP A 18 -12.54 3.57 16.70
N ASP A 19 -12.48 2.36 17.24
CA ASP A 19 -11.97 2.06 18.58
C ASP A 19 -10.54 1.53 18.56
N TYR A 20 -10.16 0.81 17.50
CA TYR A 20 -8.86 0.17 17.40
C TYR A 20 -8.07 0.67 16.22
N ALA A 21 -6.80 0.91 16.44
CA ALA A 21 -5.85 1.18 15.37
C ALA A 21 -4.64 0.27 15.52
N LEU A 22 -4.30 -0.45 14.46
CA LEU A 22 -3.07 -1.21 14.35
C LEU A 22 -2.14 -0.46 13.39
N LEU A 23 -1.01 0.00 13.88
CA LEU A 23 0.03 0.64 13.09
C LEU A 23 1.24 -0.30 13.02
N THR A 24 1.75 -0.56 11.84
CA THR A 24 2.84 -1.53 11.65
C THR A 24 3.73 -1.16 10.47
N GLY A 25 5.00 -1.58 10.53
CA GLY A 25 5.90 -1.57 9.39
C GLY A 25 5.71 -2.76 8.45
N SER A 26 4.99 -3.80 8.92
CA SER A 26 4.84 -5.05 8.19
C SER A 26 4.04 -4.92 6.89
N ASN A 27 4.54 -5.54 5.85
CA ASN A 27 3.81 -5.69 4.59
C ASN A 27 2.78 -6.83 4.67
N ILE A 28 1.68 -6.67 3.93
CA ILE A 28 0.67 -7.73 3.78
C ILE A 28 1.12 -8.66 2.65
N ASN A 29 2.12 -9.49 2.93
CA ASN A 29 2.59 -10.52 2.00
C ASN A 29 3.05 -11.78 2.76
N PRO A 30 3.14 -12.94 2.10
CA PRO A 30 3.48 -14.20 2.75
C PRO A 30 4.86 -14.21 3.43
N ARG A 31 5.82 -13.47 2.89
CA ARG A 31 7.16 -13.34 3.46
C ARG A 31 7.12 -12.59 4.79
N ALA A 32 6.51 -11.42 4.81
CA ALA A 32 6.42 -10.60 6.01
C ALA A 32 5.74 -11.36 7.16
N TRP A 33 4.72 -12.13 6.86
CA TRP A 33 3.99 -12.91 7.87
C TRP A 33 4.76 -14.10 8.44
N ARG A 34 5.77 -14.58 7.74
CA ARG A 34 6.53 -15.77 8.13
C ARG A 34 7.95 -15.49 8.60
N LEU A 35 8.58 -14.46 8.05
CA LEU A 35 10.01 -14.28 8.17
C LEU A 35 10.43 -12.92 8.73
N ASP A 36 9.62 -11.87 8.55
CA ASP A 36 10.00 -10.54 8.96
C ASP A 36 9.60 -10.32 10.43
N LEU A 37 10.55 -9.81 11.22
CA LEU A 37 10.28 -9.30 12.56
C LEU A 37 9.96 -7.82 12.44
N GLU A 38 8.71 -7.47 12.67
CA GLU A 38 8.24 -6.10 12.55
C GLU A 38 7.59 -5.64 13.85
N ASN A 39 7.80 -4.36 14.15
CA ASN A 39 7.14 -3.72 15.26
C ASN A 39 5.71 -3.33 14.87
N ALA A 40 4.80 -3.54 15.79
CA ALA A 40 3.43 -3.09 15.66
C ALA A 40 2.96 -2.39 16.93
N LEU A 41 2.11 -1.39 16.76
CA LEU A 41 1.44 -0.70 17.86
C LEU A 41 -0.06 -0.93 17.73
N LEU A 42 -0.65 -1.60 18.71
CA LEU A 42 -2.10 -1.73 18.83
C LEU A 42 -2.60 -0.68 19.81
N ILE A 43 -3.47 0.20 19.32
CA ILE A 43 -4.12 1.26 20.10
C ILE A 43 -5.57 0.87 20.31
N HIS A 44 -6.00 0.87 21.56
CA HIS A 44 -7.41 0.78 21.93
C HIS A 44 -7.88 2.14 22.48
N ASP A 45 -8.79 2.77 21.77
CA ASP A 45 -9.28 4.14 22.05
C ASP A 45 -10.82 4.16 22.15
N PRO A 46 -11.40 3.56 23.21
CA PRO A 46 -12.84 3.46 23.36
C PRO A 46 -13.53 4.82 23.59
N GLN A 47 -12.77 5.85 23.90
CA GLN A 47 -13.27 7.21 24.09
C GLN A 47 -13.15 8.05 22.80
N HIS A 48 -12.66 7.48 21.71
CA HIS A 48 -12.50 8.12 20.41
C HIS A 48 -11.64 9.41 20.44
N GLY A 49 -10.67 9.50 21.36
CA GLY A 49 -9.77 10.63 21.48
C GLY A 49 -8.87 10.86 20.27
N LEU A 50 -8.58 9.81 19.52
CA LEU A 50 -7.74 9.85 18.31
C LEU A 50 -8.56 9.90 17.01
N ARG A 51 -9.87 9.82 17.09
CA ARG A 51 -10.76 9.72 15.90
C ARG A 51 -10.55 10.87 14.92
N GLU A 52 -10.45 12.09 15.42
CA GLU A 52 -10.28 13.26 14.57
C GLU A 52 -8.91 13.27 13.88
N GLN A 53 -7.85 12.88 14.58
CA GLN A 53 -6.52 12.76 13.98
C GLN A 53 -6.49 11.68 12.90
N HIS A 54 -7.12 10.52 13.15
CA HIS A 54 -7.23 9.45 12.15
C HIS A 54 -8.02 9.93 10.92
N ARG A 55 -9.10 10.67 11.10
CA ARG A 55 -9.88 11.24 10.00
C ARG A 55 -9.05 12.20 9.16
N ILE A 56 -8.34 13.13 9.78
CA ILE A 56 -7.48 14.09 9.09
C ILE A 56 -6.40 13.38 8.30
N GLU A 57 -5.75 12.37 8.89
CA GLU A 57 -4.69 11.62 8.21
C GLU A 57 -5.23 10.82 7.03
N LEU A 58 -6.38 10.18 7.19
CA LEU A 58 -7.05 9.45 6.12
C LEU A 58 -7.42 10.39 4.96
N GLU A 59 -7.94 11.58 5.26
CA GLU A 59 -8.27 12.58 4.24
C GLU A 59 -7.03 13.03 3.46
N ARG A 60 -5.89 13.22 4.14
CA ARG A 60 -4.62 13.54 3.47
C ARG A 60 -4.21 12.45 2.48
N VAL A 61 -4.32 11.20 2.89
CA VAL A 61 -4.01 10.05 2.02
C VAL A 61 -4.95 10.01 0.83
N LEU A 62 -6.26 10.15 1.08
CA LEU A 62 -7.29 10.08 0.03
C LEU A 62 -7.22 11.25 -0.96
N ALA A 63 -6.74 12.41 -0.54
CA ALA A 63 -6.55 13.56 -1.43
C ALA A 63 -5.57 13.28 -2.57
N HIS A 64 -4.65 12.34 -2.38
CA HIS A 64 -3.66 11.92 -3.38
C HIS A 64 -3.92 10.51 -3.94
N ALA A 65 -5.06 9.92 -3.60
CA ALA A 65 -5.43 8.59 -4.02
C ALA A 65 -6.49 8.65 -5.14
N GLN A 66 -6.41 7.69 -6.06
CA GLN A 66 -7.42 7.48 -7.07
C GLN A 66 -8.31 6.31 -6.67
N ARG A 67 -9.62 6.54 -6.63
CA ARG A 67 -10.59 5.47 -6.40
C ARG A 67 -10.67 4.56 -7.61
N LEU A 68 -10.38 3.29 -7.41
CA LEU A 68 -10.53 2.27 -8.43
C LEU A 68 -11.90 1.59 -8.29
N GLN A 69 -12.67 1.56 -9.37
CA GLN A 69 -13.98 0.90 -9.39
C GLN A 69 -13.89 -0.54 -9.93
N HIS A 70 -12.91 -0.80 -10.78
CA HIS A 70 -12.69 -2.09 -11.42
C HIS A 70 -11.21 -2.43 -11.48
N HIS A 71 -10.86 -3.71 -11.39
CA HIS A 71 -9.48 -4.19 -11.50
C HIS A 71 -8.81 -3.82 -12.83
N HIS A 72 -9.58 -3.69 -13.91
CA HIS A 72 -9.07 -3.22 -15.20
C HIS A 72 -8.42 -1.84 -15.17
N ALA A 73 -8.76 -0.99 -14.20
CA ALA A 73 -8.10 0.30 -14.03
C ALA A 73 -6.65 0.15 -13.54
N LEU A 74 -6.29 -1.00 -12.95
CA LEU A 74 -4.91 -1.34 -12.56
C LEU A 74 -4.10 -1.87 -13.75
N ASP A 75 -4.78 -2.40 -14.78
CA ASP A 75 -4.15 -3.00 -15.95
C ASP A 75 -3.75 -1.95 -17.02
N ALA A 76 -3.88 -0.66 -16.71
CA ALA A 76 -3.45 0.43 -17.58
C ALA A 76 -1.92 0.48 -17.67
N VAL A 77 -1.32 -0.60 -18.21
CA VAL A 77 0.11 -0.72 -18.47
C VAL A 77 0.62 0.47 -19.31
N ASP A 78 -0.25 1.05 -20.11
CA ASP A 78 0.04 2.21 -20.94
C ASP A 78 0.31 3.49 -20.14
N SER A 79 -0.09 3.56 -18.87
CA SER A 79 0.20 4.69 -17.98
C SER A 79 1.62 4.66 -17.41
N TYR A 80 2.34 3.55 -17.54
CA TYR A 80 3.71 3.41 -17.06
C TYR A 80 4.74 3.88 -18.09
N PRO A 81 5.93 4.33 -17.64
CA PRO A 81 7.04 4.61 -18.56
C PRO A 81 7.40 3.41 -19.42
N ALA A 82 7.81 3.62 -20.66
CA ALA A 82 8.09 2.57 -21.64
C ALA A 82 9.05 1.45 -21.14
N PRO A 83 10.12 1.73 -20.37
CA PRO A 83 10.97 0.67 -19.79
C PRO A 83 10.21 -0.26 -18.85
N VAL A 84 9.32 0.31 -18.03
CA VAL A 84 8.49 -0.43 -17.07
C VAL A 84 7.47 -1.29 -17.78
N GLN A 85 6.82 -0.77 -18.82
CA GLN A 85 5.89 -1.54 -19.65
C GLN A 85 6.55 -2.78 -20.26
N ARG A 86 7.77 -2.61 -20.79
CA ARG A 86 8.54 -3.72 -21.36
C ARG A 86 8.88 -4.77 -20.33
N LEU A 87 9.27 -4.35 -19.13
CA LEU A 87 9.57 -5.25 -18.02
C LEU A 87 8.33 -6.03 -17.59
N LEU A 88 7.19 -5.36 -17.42
CA LEU A 88 5.93 -6.00 -17.03
C LEU A 88 5.46 -7.02 -18.06
N LYS A 89 5.53 -6.69 -19.36
CA LYS A 89 5.20 -7.62 -20.45
C LYS A 89 6.13 -8.83 -20.47
N ARG A 90 7.41 -8.64 -20.17
CA ARG A 90 8.39 -9.73 -20.10
C ARG A 90 8.14 -10.65 -18.91
N LEU A 91 7.84 -10.09 -17.74
CA LEU A 91 7.50 -10.82 -16.52
C LEU A 91 6.21 -11.64 -16.72
N ALA A 92 5.19 -11.05 -17.32
CA ALA A 92 3.95 -11.77 -17.63
C ALA A 92 4.14 -12.96 -18.57
N ARG A 93 5.05 -12.85 -19.54
CA ARG A 93 5.39 -13.97 -20.45
C ARG A 93 6.10 -15.11 -19.76
N THR A 94 6.97 -14.83 -18.80
CA THR A 94 7.82 -15.84 -18.14
C THR A 94 7.19 -16.44 -16.91
N ARG A 95 6.01 -15.95 -16.48
CA ARG A 95 5.37 -16.28 -15.19
C ARG A 95 6.32 -16.13 -13.99
N ALA A 96 7.30 -15.25 -14.11
CA ALA A 96 8.26 -14.94 -13.06
C ALA A 96 7.64 -14.14 -11.91
N ASP A 97 6.41 -13.69 -12.04
CA ASP A 97 5.59 -13.07 -11.02
C ASP A 97 5.49 -13.93 -9.75
N HIS A 98 5.37 -15.24 -9.89
CA HIS A 98 5.39 -16.16 -8.75
C HIS A 98 6.72 -16.14 -7.97
N LEU A 99 7.84 -16.03 -8.65
CA LEU A 99 9.17 -15.94 -8.04
C LEU A 99 9.36 -14.61 -7.32
N VAL A 100 8.91 -13.52 -7.92
CA VAL A 100 9.00 -12.18 -7.32
C VAL A 100 8.12 -12.09 -6.07
N ASN A 101 6.93 -12.68 -6.08
CA ASN A 101 6.04 -12.72 -4.92
C ASN A 101 6.59 -13.56 -3.76
N GLN A 102 7.49 -14.51 -4.02
CA GLN A 102 8.16 -15.26 -2.96
C GLN A 102 9.35 -14.50 -2.35
N LEU A 103 9.92 -13.55 -3.10
CA LEU A 103 11.08 -12.76 -2.69
C LEU A 103 10.70 -11.40 -2.05
N LEU A 104 9.51 -10.92 -2.32
CA LEU A 104 8.95 -9.69 -1.75
C LEU A 104 8.06 -10.01 -0.56
#